data_a9aa5f4b12914e04ce9112b3a9868e83
#
_entry.id   a9aa5f4b12914e04ce9112b3a9868e83
#
_cell.length_a   1.000
_cell.length_b   1.000
_cell.length_c   1.000
_cell.angle_alpha   90.00
_cell.angle_beta   90.00
_cell.angle_gamma   90.00
#
_symmetry.space_group_name_H-M   'P 1'
#
loop_
_entity.id
_entity.type
_entity.pdbx_description
1 polymer ?
#
loop_
_entity_poly.entity_id
_entity_poly.type
_entity_poly.pdbx_seq_one_letter_code
_entity_poly.pdbx_strand_id
1 'polypeptide(L)'
;MVKLKIGDTEYGLRMDMYAMEQIEETFGSMKDMFDKMQTGGSKMVQQLFRILANAQLAYEGKEETVTGNELKRLRVAALAGIGSAIRAAVEEGMKSETTDGNDADDEVFDVYLAEIEAKN
;
A
#
# COMPACT_ATOMS: atom_id res chain seq x y z
N MET A 1 3.36 -1.93 -11.48
CA MET A 1 2.88 -2.36 -10.16
C MET A 1 3.66 -1.66 -9.06
N VAL A 2 2.97 -1.25 -8.02
CA VAL A 2 3.63 -0.61 -6.88
C VAL A 2 4.09 -1.67 -5.90
N LYS A 3 5.30 -1.54 -5.40
CA LYS A 3 5.86 -2.45 -4.40
C LYS A 3 6.41 -1.66 -3.23
N LEU A 4 6.24 -2.22 -2.04
CA LEU A 4 6.80 -1.65 -0.83
C LEU A 4 7.85 -2.61 -0.29
N LYS A 5 9.09 -2.15 -0.22
CA LYS A 5 10.19 -2.97 0.26
C LYS A 5 10.47 -2.66 1.73
N ILE A 6 10.44 -3.69 2.55
CA ILE A 6 10.71 -3.59 3.98
C ILE A 6 11.83 -4.59 4.29
N GLY A 7 13.04 -4.08 4.47
CA GLY A 7 14.21 -4.93 4.62
C GLY A 7 14.43 -5.76 3.37
N ASP A 8 14.45 -7.07 3.52
CA ASP A 8 14.66 -7.97 2.40
C ASP A 8 13.36 -8.43 1.75
N THR A 9 12.23 -7.99 2.24
CA THR A 9 10.94 -8.45 1.74
C THR A 9 10.27 -7.36 0.91
N GLU A 10 9.81 -7.72 -0.28
CA GLU A 10 9.01 -6.85 -1.12
C GLU A 10 7.55 -7.28 -1.06
N TYR A 11 6.67 -6.31 -0.86
CA TYR A 11 5.23 -6.55 -0.88
C TYR A 11 4.64 -5.84 -2.08
N GLY A 12 3.96 -6.58 -2.96
CA GLY A 12 3.20 -5.95 -4.02
C GLY A 12 1.94 -5.34 -3.44
N LEU A 13 1.59 -4.16 -3.90
CA LEU A 13 0.38 -3.47 -3.45
C LEU A 13 -0.57 -3.37 -4.63
N ARG A 14 -1.76 -3.94 -4.47
CA ARG A 14 -2.73 -4.00 -5.56
C ARG A 14 -4.06 -3.37 -5.13
N MET A 15 -4.53 -2.43 -5.94
CA MET A 15 -5.85 -1.86 -5.77
C MET A 15 -6.75 -2.40 -6.88
N ASP A 16 -7.65 -3.29 -6.51
CA ASP A 16 -8.61 -3.89 -7.42
C ASP A 16 -9.97 -3.95 -6.74
N MET A 17 -10.94 -4.59 -7.37
CA MET A 17 -12.30 -4.67 -6.79
C MET A 17 -12.31 -5.38 -5.45
N TYR A 18 -11.44 -6.38 -5.28
CA TYR A 18 -11.35 -7.08 -4.01
C TYR A 18 -10.84 -6.13 -2.91
N ALA A 19 -9.79 -5.37 -3.21
CA ALA A 19 -9.28 -4.39 -2.26
C ALA A 19 -10.34 -3.33 -1.97
N MET A 20 -11.08 -2.88 -2.98
CA MET A 20 -12.13 -1.89 -2.79
C MET A 20 -13.19 -2.39 -1.80
N GLU A 21 -13.62 -3.64 -1.93
CA GLU A 21 -14.58 -4.21 -1.01
C GLU A 21 -14.05 -4.21 0.43
N GLN A 22 -12.78 -4.57 0.61
CA GLN A 22 -12.16 -4.58 1.93
C GLN A 22 -12.08 -3.16 2.50
N ILE A 23 -11.78 -2.18 1.66
CA ILE A 23 -11.72 -0.79 2.09
C ILE A 23 -13.10 -0.32 2.53
N GLU A 24 -14.13 -0.64 1.77
CA GLU A 24 -15.50 -0.25 2.13
C GLU A 24 -15.93 -0.89 3.45
N GLU A 25 -15.57 -2.15 3.67
CA GLU A 25 -15.89 -2.82 4.92
C GLU A 25 -15.16 -2.22 6.10
N THR A 26 -13.92 -1.77 5.89
CA THR A 26 -13.09 -1.26 6.97
C THR A 26 -13.36 0.21 7.28
N PHE A 27 -13.58 1.02 6.25
CA PHE A 27 -13.68 2.48 6.40
C PHE A 27 -15.07 3.05 6.11
N GLY A 28 -15.97 2.25 5.55
CA GLY A 28 -17.32 2.68 5.20
C GLY A 28 -17.49 2.97 3.72
N SER A 29 -16.56 3.69 3.13
CA SER A 29 -16.61 4.02 1.71
C SER A 29 -15.22 4.43 1.23
N MET A 30 -15.06 4.50 -0.07
CA MET A 30 -13.80 5.00 -0.64
C MET A 30 -13.58 6.47 -0.26
N LYS A 31 -14.66 7.25 -0.23
CA LYS A 31 -14.58 8.65 0.17
C LYS A 31 -14.09 8.77 1.60
N ASP A 32 -14.63 7.97 2.51
CA ASP A 32 -14.20 7.96 3.90
C ASP A 32 -12.74 7.57 4.03
N MET A 33 -12.29 6.62 3.22
CA MET A 33 -10.90 6.21 3.22
C MET A 33 -10.00 7.37 2.79
N PHE A 34 -10.36 8.08 1.71
CA PHE A 34 -9.56 9.21 1.24
C PHE A 34 -9.52 10.34 2.28
N ASP A 35 -10.66 10.62 2.91
CA ASP A 35 -10.71 11.64 3.95
C ASP A 35 -9.79 11.27 5.12
N LYS A 36 -9.81 10.02 5.53
CA LYS A 36 -8.97 9.56 6.63
C LYS A 36 -7.50 9.49 6.27
N MET A 37 -7.18 9.31 5.00
CA MET A 37 -5.77 9.35 4.57
C MET A 37 -5.12 10.69 4.85
N GLN A 38 -5.88 11.75 4.81
CA GLN A 38 -5.34 13.09 5.04
C GLN A 38 -5.09 13.37 6.51
N THR A 39 -5.87 12.75 7.38
CA THR A 39 -5.79 13.02 8.81
C THR A 39 -5.44 11.79 9.63
N GLY A 40 -5.45 10.62 9.01
CA GLY A 40 -5.25 9.37 9.71
C GLY A 40 -3.80 9.15 10.09
N GLY A 41 -3.62 8.41 11.17
CA GLY A 41 -2.31 8.09 11.68
C GLY A 41 -1.83 6.73 11.21
N SER A 42 -0.89 6.19 11.98
CA SER A 42 -0.21 4.95 11.62
C SER A 42 -1.15 3.76 11.51
N LYS A 43 -2.21 3.73 12.31
CA LYS A 43 -3.12 2.60 12.28
C LYS A 43 -3.84 2.48 10.93
N MET A 44 -4.24 3.61 10.36
CA MET A 44 -4.86 3.62 9.06
C MET A 44 -3.90 3.11 7.98
N VAL A 45 -2.64 3.56 8.05
CA VAL A 45 -1.63 3.13 7.11
C VAL A 45 -1.43 1.62 7.21
N GLN A 46 -1.40 1.08 8.43
CA GLN A 46 -1.28 -0.36 8.63
C GLN A 46 -2.45 -1.13 8.02
N GLN A 47 -3.65 -0.62 8.18
CA GLN A 47 -4.84 -1.27 7.63
C GLN A 47 -4.82 -1.26 6.10
N LEU A 48 -4.48 -0.14 5.50
CA LEU A 48 -4.40 -0.04 4.05
C LEU A 48 -3.30 -0.93 3.49
N PHE A 49 -2.14 -0.94 4.14
CA PHE A 49 -1.07 -1.84 3.73
C PHE A 49 -1.55 -3.28 3.72
N ARG A 50 -2.21 -3.72 4.79
CA ARG A 50 -2.72 -5.08 4.88
C ARG A 50 -3.66 -5.39 3.72
N ILE A 51 -4.59 -4.49 3.46
CA ILE A 51 -5.59 -4.71 2.41
C ILE A 51 -4.93 -4.83 1.03
N LEU A 52 -4.06 -3.88 0.70
CA LEU A 52 -3.46 -3.84 -0.63
C LEU A 52 -2.45 -4.97 -0.84
N ALA A 53 -1.69 -5.31 0.19
CA ALA A 53 -0.73 -6.41 0.09
C ALA A 53 -1.44 -7.75 -0.03
N ASN A 54 -2.51 -7.96 0.74
CA ASN A 54 -3.28 -9.20 0.63
C ASN A 54 -4.03 -9.30 -0.68
N ALA A 55 -4.47 -8.17 -1.25
CA ALA A 55 -5.09 -8.19 -2.57
C ALA A 55 -4.10 -8.68 -3.63
N GLN A 56 -2.84 -8.29 -3.53
CA GLN A 56 -1.84 -8.81 -4.45
C GLN A 56 -1.60 -10.30 -4.25
N LEU A 57 -1.53 -10.75 -3.00
CA LEU A 57 -1.36 -12.18 -2.73
C LEU A 57 -2.54 -12.98 -3.29
N ALA A 58 -3.76 -12.51 -3.07
CA ALA A 58 -4.94 -13.17 -3.60
C ALA A 58 -4.91 -13.24 -5.12
N TYR A 59 -4.48 -12.16 -5.77
CA TYR A 59 -4.37 -12.12 -7.22
C TYR A 59 -3.37 -13.18 -7.72
N GLU A 60 -2.31 -13.41 -6.96
CA GLU A 60 -1.30 -14.41 -7.31
C GLU A 60 -1.70 -15.83 -6.89
N GLY A 61 -2.86 -15.99 -6.30
CA GLY A 61 -3.30 -17.30 -5.82
C GLY A 61 -2.60 -17.75 -4.56
N LYS A 62 -2.02 -16.81 -3.82
CA LYS A 62 -1.30 -17.11 -2.59
C LYS A 62 -2.15 -16.80 -1.37
N GLU A 63 -1.76 -17.39 -0.23
CA GLU A 63 -2.47 -17.15 1.02
C GLU A 63 -2.27 -15.71 1.49
N GLU A 64 -3.35 -15.12 2.00
CA GLU A 64 -3.35 -13.73 2.47
C GLU A 64 -2.80 -13.68 3.89
N THR A 65 -1.50 -13.48 4.00
CA THR A 65 -0.79 -13.59 5.28
C THR A 65 -0.37 -12.26 5.89
N VAL A 66 -0.59 -11.14 5.19
CA VAL A 66 -0.17 -9.83 5.70
C VAL A 66 -1.15 -9.35 6.75
N THR A 67 -0.64 -8.95 7.91
CA THR A 67 -1.47 -8.55 9.05
C THR A 67 -1.49 -7.05 9.31
N GLY A 68 -0.54 -6.33 8.75
CA GLY A 68 -0.32 -4.92 9.06
C GLY A 68 0.71 -4.74 10.17
N ASN A 69 0.94 -5.78 10.98
CA ASN A 69 1.92 -5.69 12.06
C ASN A 69 3.35 -5.59 11.55
N GLU A 70 3.56 -5.92 10.29
CA GLU A 70 4.87 -5.83 9.66
C GLU A 70 5.42 -4.42 9.71
N LEU A 71 4.55 -3.42 9.80
CA LEU A 71 4.97 -2.02 9.83
C LEU A 71 5.27 -1.51 11.24
N LYS A 72 4.87 -2.24 12.28
CA LYS A 72 4.95 -1.72 13.65
C LYS A 72 6.35 -1.51 14.18
N ARG A 73 7.33 -2.19 13.61
CA ARG A 73 8.71 -2.07 14.07
C ARG A 73 9.51 -1.03 13.30
N LEU A 74 8.90 -0.43 12.30
CA LEU A 74 9.56 0.61 11.53
C LEU A 74 9.56 1.92 12.32
N ARG A 75 10.51 2.77 12.01
CA ARG A 75 10.55 4.09 12.63
C ARG A 75 9.42 4.96 12.09
N VAL A 76 9.00 5.93 12.88
CA VAL A 76 7.94 6.84 12.48
C VAL A 76 8.31 7.56 11.18
N ALA A 77 9.59 7.83 10.96
CA ALA A 77 10.05 8.49 9.74
C ALA A 77 9.69 7.71 8.46
N ALA A 78 9.48 6.40 8.57
CA ALA A 78 9.10 5.58 7.41
C ALA A 78 7.65 5.81 6.98
N LEU A 79 6.84 6.40 7.85
CA LEU A 79 5.41 6.56 7.62
C LEU A 79 5.11 7.30 6.31
N ALA A 80 5.85 8.35 6.02
CA ALA A 80 5.64 9.13 4.81
C ALA A 80 5.88 8.31 3.54
N GLY A 81 6.94 7.51 3.54
CA GLY A 81 7.25 6.65 2.38
C GLY A 81 6.20 5.57 2.19
N ILE A 82 5.73 4.97 3.29
CA ILE A 82 4.69 3.96 3.23
C ILE A 82 3.40 4.57 2.70
N GLY A 83 3.04 5.75 3.20
CA GLY A 83 1.85 6.46 2.74
C GLY A 83 1.93 6.80 1.25
N SER A 84 3.11 7.18 0.77
CA SER A 84 3.31 7.46 -0.64
C SER A 84 3.12 6.21 -1.50
N ALA A 85 3.63 5.07 -1.04
CA ALA A 85 3.46 3.81 -1.76
C ALA A 85 1.99 3.41 -1.83
N ILE A 86 1.27 3.56 -0.72
CA ILE A 86 -0.15 3.25 -0.68
C ILE A 86 -0.92 4.15 -1.65
N ARG A 87 -0.63 5.45 -1.61
CA ARG A 87 -1.29 6.40 -2.51
C ARG A 87 -1.03 6.06 -3.97
N ALA A 88 0.22 5.73 -4.29
CA ALA A 88 0.59 5.36 -5.65
C ALA A 88 -0.17 4.10 -6.11
N ALA A 89 -0.31 3.11 -5.23
CA ALA A 89 -1.03 1.89 -5.55
C ALA A 89 -2.51 2.15 -5.79
N VAL A 90 -3.13 2.98 -4.95
CA VAL A 90 -4.53 3.32 -5.10
C VAL A 90 -4.74 4.07 -6.42
N GLU A 91 -3.88 5.04 -6.71
CA GLU A 91 -3.98 5.78 -7.97
C GLU A 91 -3.81 4.88 -9.18
N GLU A 92 -2.87 3.95 -9.13
CA GLU A 92 -2.66 3.01 -10.22
C GLU A 92 -3.91 2.18 -10.47
N GLY A 93 -4.54 1.69 -9.39
CA GLY A 93 -5.72 0.85 -9.51
C GLY A 93 -6.97 1.60 -9.96
N MET A 94 -6.97 2.92 -9.83
CA MET A 94 -8.10 3.75 -10.23
C MET A 94 -7.99 4.22 -11.68
N LYS A 95 -6.87 3.96 -12.33
CA LYS A 95 -6.70 4.36 -13.73
C LYS A 95 -7.54 3.50 -14.66
N SER A 96 -7.95 4.10 -15.77
CA SER A 96 -8.67 3.38 -16.78
C SER A 96 -7.77 2.34 -17.45
N GLU A 97 -8.34 1.18 -17.73
CA GLU A 97 -7.60 0.11 -18.38
C GLU A 97 -7.10 0.49 -19.77
N THR A 98 -7.72 1.50 -20.36
CA THR A 98 -7.30 1.93 -21.69
C THR A 98 -5.99 2.68 -21.70
N THR A 99 -5.48 3.03 -20.56
CA THR A 99 -4.20 3.66 -20.51
C THR A 99 -3.12 2.66 -20.45
N ASP A 100 -3.07 1.80 -21.09
CA ASP A 100 -2.33 0.87 -21.20
C ASP A 100 -1.07 0.82 -21.01
N GLY A 101 -0.69 0.03 -20.86
CA GLY A 101 0.38 -0.45 -21.19
C GLY A 101 1.58 -0.43 -20.51
N ASN A 102 1.73 0.28 -19.67
CA ASN A 102 2.94 0.46 -19.03
C ASN A 102 3.11 -0.30 -17.79
N ASP A 103 2.58 -1.49 -17.77
CA ASP A 103 2.75 -2.36 -16.66
C ASP A 103 4.16 -2.86 -16.54
N ALA A 104 5.00 -2.49 -17.49
CA ALA A 104 6.36 -2.93 -17.47
C ALA A 104 7.19 -2.27 -16.40
N ASP A 105 6.81 -1.09 -15.98
CA ASP A 105 7.60 -0.34 -15.03
C ASP A 105 7.04 -0.49 -13.64
N ASP A 106 7.71 -1.31 -12.82
CA ASP A 106 7.36 -1.42 -11.42
C ASP A 106 7.88 -0.20 -10.69
N GLU A 107 7.08 0.33 -9.79
CA GLU A 107 7.51 1.39 -8.92
C GLU A 107 7.75 0.80 -7.53
N VAL A 108 8.98 0.91 -7.04
CA VAL A 108 9.37 0.31 -5.77
C VAL A 108 9.67 1.39 -4.75
N PHE A 109 9.01 1.31 -3.61
CA PHE A 109 9.26 2.21 -2.48
C PHE A 109 10.05 1.44 -1.42
N ASP A 110 11.28 1.90 -1.13
CA ASP A 110 12.16 1.27 -0.15
C ASP A 110 12.19 2.13 1.10
N VAL A 111 11.48 1.69 2.13
CA VAL A 111 11.35 2.47 3.35
C VAL A 111 12.63 2.52 4.17
N TYR A 112 13.48 1.50 4.06
CA TYR A 112 14.75 1.52 4.79
C TYR A 112 15.71 2.55 4.20
N LEU A 113 15.72 2.68 2.88
CA LEU A 113 16.53 3.70 2.23
C LEU A 113 16.06 5.10 2.62
N ALA A 114 14.75 5.30 2.65
CA ALA A 114 14.18 6.57 3.06
C ALA A 114 14.53 6.92 4.50
N GLU A 115 14.51 5.94 5.42
CA GLU A 115 14.92 6.16 6.79
C GLU A 115 16.37 6.58 6.90
N ILE A 116 17.25 5.93 6.15
CA ILE A 116 18.66 6.26 6.13
C ILE A 116 18.86 7.68 5.63
N GLU A 117 18.22 8.05 4.55
CA GLU A 117 18.32 9.40 4.00
C GLU A 117 17.80 10.45 4.96
N ALA A 118 16.73 10.16 5.67
CA ALA A 118 16.15 11.10 6.62
C ALA A 118 17.07 11.39 7.80
N LYS A 119 17.98 10.48 8.14
CA LYS A 119 18.89 10.67 9.24
C LYS A 119 20.10 11.52 8.87
N ASN A 120 20.35 11.66 7.60
CA ASN A 120 21.49 12.43 7.14
C ASN A 120 21.09 13.86 6.84
#